data_21731749886fa9ebe69c7fb1b2a1d422
#
_entry.id   21731749886fa9ebe69c7fb1b2a1d422
#
_cell.length_a   1.000
_cell.length_b   1.000
_cell.length_c   1.000
_cell.angle_alpha   90.00
_cell.angle_beta   90.00
_cell.angle_gamma   90.00
#
_symmetry.space_group_name_H-M   'P 1'
#
loop_
_entity.id
_entity.type
_entity.pdbx_description
1 polymer ?
#
loop_
_entity_poly.entity_id
_entity_poly.type
_entity_poly.pdbx_seq_one_letter_code
_entity_poly.pdbx_strand_id
1 'polypeptide(L)'
;GGQGTSLHLSGELLNHLHKIELVHVPYRGAAPAIVALVANEIQLLFDNSMSAIGHLRGGRGKALGIAARARLPAIADVPTLDESGSPGFEASIAHAVMVVNAVPKPTVAVLNRAVNAAVNDAEYKAAVTEFGVTLIGGTPEHLMKFLASERAKFADIIRKRNVKVN
;
A
#
# COMPACT_ATOMS: atom_id res chain seq x y z
N GLY A 1 -10.22 1.03 1.11
CA GLY A 1 -9.67 2.18 1.83
C GLY A 1 -10.50 3.44 1.66
N GLY A 2 -10.09 4.52 2.32
CA GLY A 2 -10.74 5.82 2.15
C GLY A 2 -10.51 6.40 0.75
N GLN A 3 -11.30 7.43 0.43
CA GLN A 3 -11.20 8.13 -0.86
C GLN A 3 -9.82 8.79 -1.06
N GLY A 4 -9.22 8.63 -2.24
CA GLY A 4 -7.89 9.17 -2.57
C GLY A 4 -6.71 8.42 -1.96
N THR A 5 -6.93 7.36 -1.19
CA THR A 5 -5.83 6.52 -0.67
C THR A 5 -5.20 5.67 -1.77
N SER A 6 -3.98 5.17 -1.54
CA SER A 6 -3.31 4.25 -2.48
C SER A 6 -4.18 3.03 -2.81
N LEU A 7 -4.94 2.50 -1.85
CA LEU A 7 -5.86 1.37 -2.06
C LEU A 7 -7.02 1.72 -3.00
N HIS A 8 -7.58 2.93 -2.91
CA HIS A 8 -8.55 3.43 -3.88
C HIS A 8 -7.92 3.57 -5.27
N LEU A 9 -6.75 4.19 -5.35
CA LEU A 9 -6.04 4.39 -6.62
C LEU A 9 -5.61 3.08 -7.28
N SER A 10 -5.38 2.01 -6.50
CA SER A 10 -5.14 0.67 -7.03
C SER A 10 -6.37 0.13 -7.77
N GLY A 11 -7.57 0.32 -7.22
CA GLY A 11 -8.82 -0.03 -7.90
C GLY A 11 -9.03 0.77 -9.19
N GLU A 12 -8.78 2.07 -9.15
CA GLU A 12 -8.89 2.94 -10.32
C GLU A 12 -7.86 2.62 -11.41
N LEU A 13 -6.65 2.20 -11.02
CA LEU A 13 -5.65 1.70 -11.95
C LEU A 13 -6.11 0.42 -12.64
N LEU A 14 -6.70 -0.52 -11.89
CA LEU A 14 -7.25 -1.76 -12.45
C LEU A 14 -8.40 -1.46 -13.42
N ASN A 15 -9.34 -0.58 -13.03
CA ASN A 15 -10.42 -0.11 -13.89
C ASN A 15 -9.88 0.45 -15.21
N HIS A 16 -8.84 1.31 -15.12
CA HIS A 16 -8.25 1.95 -16.29
C HIS A 16 -7.58 0.95 -17.25
N LEU A 17 -6.78 0.03 -16.71
CA LEU A 17 -6.01 -0.93 -17.52
C LEU A 17 -6.92 -1.95 -18.21
N HIS A 18 -7.93 -2.44 -17.53
CA HIS A 18 -8.82 -3.49 -18.05
C HIS A 18 -10.15 -2.98 -18.60
N LYS A 19 -10.37 -1.65 -18.60
CA LYS A 19 -11.63 -1.02 -19.06
C LYS A 19 -12.87 -1.63 -18.37
N ILE A 20 -12.76 -1.88 -17.08
CA ILE A 20 -13.85 -2.35 -16.22
C ILE A 20 -14.31 -1.23 -15.29
N GLU A 21 -15.45 -1.43 -14.62
CA GLU A 21 -16.07 -0.44 -13.73
C GLU A 21 -16.30 -1.06 -12.34
N LEU A 22 -15.24 -1.08 -11.51
CA LEU A 22 -15.37 -1.38 -10.08
C LEU A 22 -15.91 -0.14 -9.36
N VAL A 23 -16.97 -0.30 -8.60
CA VAL A 23 -17.54 0.78 -7.79
C VAL A 23 -16.80 0.90 -6.48
N HIS A 24 -16.20 2.06 -6.22
CA HIS A 24 -15.50 2.32 -4.97
C HIS A 24 -16.46 2.58 -3.81
N VAL A 25 -16.39 1.75 -2.77
CA VAL A 25 -17.10 1.93 -1.49
C VAL A 25 -16.09 2.36 -0.42
N PRO A 26 -16.11 3.61 0.06
CA PRO A 26 -15.14 4.11 1.02
C PRO A 26 -15.41 3.60 2.43
N TYR A 27 -14.36 3.14 3.13
CA TYR A 27 -14.38 2.74 4.54
C TYR A 27 -13.32 3.50 5.34
N ARG A 28 -13.58 3.73 6.63
CA ARG A 28 -12.64 4.40 7.55
C ARG A 28 -11.56 3.42 8.04
N GLY A 29 -10.75 2.88 7.10
CA GLY A 29 -9.64 1.97 7.39
C GLY A 29 -9.86 0.53 6.91
N ALA A 30 -8.90 -0.35 7.19
CA ALA A 30 -8.92 -1.74 6.76
C ALA A 30 -9.96 -2.58 7.51
N ALA A 31 -10.03 -2.45 8.84
CA ALA A 31 -10.89 -3.30 9.67
C ALA A 31 -12.38 -3.29 9.25
N PRO A 32 -13.06 -2.13 9.12
CA PRO A 32 -14.44 -2.12 8.67
C PRO A 32 -14.62 -2.61 7.22
N ALA A 33 -13.62 -2.40 6.34
CA ALA A 33 -13.68 -2.92 4.98
C ALA A 33 -13.57 -4.45 4.92
N ILE A 34 -12.74 -5.05 5.78
CA ILE A 34 -12.62 -6.52 5.88
C ILE A 34 -13.92 -7.12 6.44
N VAL A 35 -14.54 -6.50 7.43
CA VAL A 35 -15.85 -6.94 7.95
C VAL A 35 -16.89 -6.94 6.82
N ALA A 36 -16.98 -5.87 6.03
CA ALA A 36 -17.88 -5.76 4.90
C ALA A 36 -17.61 -6.81 3.81
N LEU A 37 -16.32 -7.14 3.55
CA LEU A 37 -15.94 -8.21 2.63
C LEU A 37 -16.42 -9.58 3.15
N VAL A 38 -16.17 -9.88 4.41
CA VAL A 38 -16.59 -11.15 5.04
C VAL A 38 -18.12 -11.27 5.09
N ALA A 39 -18.83 -10.16 5.29
CA ALA A 39 -20.29 -10.09 5.24
C ALA A 39 -20.86 -10.11 3.80
N ASN A 40 -20.01 -10.15 2.77
CA ASN A 40 -20.39 -10.09 1.35
C ASN A 40 -21.13 -8.79 0.95
N GLU A 41 -20.92 -7.71 1.71
CA GLU A 41 -21.40 -6.37 1.35
C GLU A 41 -20.57 -5.75 0.22
N ILE A 42 -19.28 -6.12 0.13
CA ILE A 42 -18.39 -5.83 -0.99
C ILE A 42 -17.75 -7.12 -1.48
N GLN A 43 -17.43 -7.20 -2.78
CA GLN A 43 -16.94 -8.43 -3.43
C GLN A 43 -15.42 -8.42 -3.63
N LEU A 44 -14.78 -7.25 -3.57
CA LEU A 44 -13.34 -7.08 -3.78
C LEU A 44 -12.79 -6.05 -2.81
N LEU A 45 -11.59 -6.30 -2.31
CA LEU A 45 -10.85 -5.38 -1.45
C LEU A 45 -9.38 -5.32 -1.86
N PHE A 46 -8.86 -4.11 -2.12
CA PHE A 46 -7.43 -3.87 -2.06
C PHE A 46 -7.05 -3.59 -0.61
N ASP A 47 -6.12 -4.36 -0.07
CA ASP A 47 -5.65 -4.20 1.30
C ASP A 47 -4.13 -4.31 1.39
N ASN A 48 -3.54 -3.89 2.52
CA ASN A 48 -2.13 -4.09 2.76
C ASN A 48 -1.87 -5.52 3.26
N SER A 49 -0.68 -6.04 2.96
CA SER A 49 -0.32 -7.42 3.27
C SER A 49 -0.33 -7.73 4.77
N MET A 50 0.08 -6.79 5.62
CA MET A 50 0.15 -6.99 7.06
C MET A 50 -1.24 -7.20 7.69
N SER A 51 -2.30 -6.52 7.19
CA SER A 51 -3.66 -6.75 7.65
C SER A 51 -4.30 -7.97 6.96
N ALA A 52 -4.06 -8.16 5.66
CA ALA A 52 -4.72 -9.19 4.88
C ALA A 52 -4.29 -10.62 5.25
N ILE A 53 -2.98 -10.86 5.46
CA ILE A 53 -2.43 -12.23 5.61
C ILE A 53 -3.06 -12.98 6.77
N GLY A 54 -3.30 -12.34 7.92
CA GLY A 54 -3.98 -12.97 9.05
C GLY A 54 -5.40 -13.45 8.74
N HIS A 55 -6.13 -12.69 7.92
CA HIS A 55 -7.48 -13.05 7.48
C HIS A 55 -7.46 -14.17 6.43
N LEU A 56 -6.49 -14.15 5.52
CA LEU A 56 -6.29 -15.18 4.50
C LEU A 56 -5.93 -16.52 5.14
N ARG A 57 -4.99 -16.53 6.09
CA ARG A 57 -4.62 -17.75 6.86
C ARG A 57 -5.80 -18.29 7.67
N GLY A 58 -6.69 -17.43 8.13
CA GLY A 58 -7.94 -17.80 8.81
C GLY A 58 -9.10 -18.18 7.89
N GLY A 59 -8.88 -18.29 6.57
CA GLY A 59 -9.91 -18.69 5.59
C GLY A 59 -11.04 -17.67 5.38
N ARG A 60 -10.86 -16.41 5.82
CA ARG A 60 -11.87 -15.34 5.76
C ARG A 60 -11.84 -14.54 4.45
N GLY A 61 -11.13 -15.00 3.47
CA GLY A 61 -11.03 -14.40 2.16
C GLY A 61 -10.09 -15.19 1.25
N LYS A 62 -10.06 -14.86 -0.03
CA LYS A 62 -9.17 -15.43 -1.02
C LYS A 62 -8.32 -14.33 -1.64
N ALA A 63 -7.00 -14.49 -1.60
CA ALA A 63 -6.11 -13.61 -2.34
C ALA A 63 -6.19 -13.93 -3.84
N LEU A 64 -6.39 -12.91 -4.67
CA LEU A 64 -6.50 -13.05 -6.13
C LEU A 64 -5.22 -12.63 -6.83
N GLY A 65 -4.43 -11.72 -6.24
CA GLY A 65 -3.18 -11.26 -6.81
C GLY A 65 -2.47 -10.24 -5.91
N ILE A 66 -1.18 -10.09 -6.13
CA ILE A 66 -0.31 -9.17 -5.40
C ILE A 66 -0.03 -7.95 -6.27
N ALA A 67 -0.34 -6.76 -5.75
CA ALA A 67 -0.14 -5.47 -6.43
C ALA A 67 1.30 -4.92 -6.27
N ALA A 68 2.29 -5.80 -6.28
CA ALA A 68 3.71 -5.48 -6.17
C ALA A 68 4.51 -6.23 -7.23
N ARG A 69 5.79 -5.87 -7.39
CA ARG A 69 6.69 -6.47 -8.40
C ARG A 69 7.07 -7.92 -8.13
N ALA A 70 6.90 -8.37 -6.90
CA ALA A 70 7.25 -9.73 -6.49
C ALA A 70 6.15 -10.33 -5.61
N ARG A 71 6.06 -11.66 -5.63
CA ARG A 71 5.18 -12.40 -4.74
C ARG A 71 5.60 -12.21 -3.28
N LEU A 72 4.64 -12.34 -2.36
CA LEU A 72 4.90 -12.24 -0.93
C LEU A 72 5.30 -13.60 -0.35
N PRO A 73 6.39 -13.70 0.43
CA PRO A 73 6.82 -14.97 1.02
C PRO A 73 5.74 -15.67 1.83
N ALA A 74 4.95 -14.91 2.60
CA ALA A 74 3.89 -15.44 3.45
C ALA A 74 2.72 -16.10 2.70
N ILE A 75 2.56 -15.80 1.40
CA ILE A 75 1.51 -16.32 0.49
C ILE A 75 2.09 -16.51 -0.93
N ALA A 76 3.20 -17.23 -1.02
CA ALA A 76 3.99 -17.39 -2.25
C ALA A 76 3.23 -18.02 -3.42
N ASP A 77 2.15 -18.76 -3.15
CA ASP A 77 1.29 -19.35 -4.17
C ASP A 77 0.42 -18.33 -4.91
N VAL A 78 0.26 -17.11 -4.34
CA VAL A 78 -0.54 -16.06 -4.96
C VAL A 78 0.34 -15.30 -5.97
N PRO A 79 -0.04 -15.26 -7.26
CA PRO A 79 0.74 -14.54 -8.27
C PRO A 79 0.65 -13.03 -8.08
N THR A 80 1.56 -12.29 -8.71
CA THR A 80 1.42 -10.85 -8.86
C THR A 80 0.32 -10.54 -9.89
N LEU A 81 -0.21 -9.32 -9.86
CA LEU A 81 -1.15 -8.86 -10.90
C LEU A 81 -0.46 -8.77 -12.27
N ASP A 82 0.83 -8.46 -12.29
CA ASP A 82 1.65 -8.50 -13.52
C ASP A 82 1.66 -9.91 -14.14
N GLU A 83 1.96 -10.94 -13.35
CA GLU A 83 1.90 -12.35 -13.77
C GLU A 83 0.49 -12.80 -14.17
N SER A 84 -0.55 -12.15 -13.66
CA SER A 84 -1.96 -12.51 -13.85
C SER A 84 -2.65 -11.76 -15.00
N GLY A 85 -1.89 -11.13 -15.89
CA GLY A 85 -2.42 -10.48 -17.08
C GLY A 85 -2.65 -8.96 -16.94
N SER A 86 -2.02 -8.32 -15.95
CA SER A 86 -1.97 -6.86 -15.80
C SER A 86 -0.53 -6.36 -15.92
N PRO A 87 0.10 -6.40 -17.10
CA PRO A 87 1.52 -6.08 -17.27
C PRO A 87 1.87 -4.70 -16.72
N GLY A 88 2.92 -4.63 -15.90
CA GLY A 88 3.39 -3.39 -15.27
C GLY A 88 2.52 -2.90 -14.12
N PHE A 89 1.54 -3.69 -13.64
CA PHE A 89 0.73 -3.29 -12.49
C PHE A 89 1.59 -3.25 -11.23
N GLU A 90 1.78 -2.06 -10.69
CA GLU A 90 2.46 -1.82 -9.43
C GLU A 90 1.75 -0.71 -8.65
N ALA A 91 1.20 -1.06 -7.51
CA ALA A 91 0.48 -0.15 -6.61
C ALA A 91 0.85 -0.43 -5.15
N SER A 92 2.14 -0.34 -4.86
CA SER A 92 2.66 -0.53 -3.51
C SER A 92 2.23 0.59 -2.57
N ILE A 93 2.01 0.25 -1.29
CA ILE A 93 1.73 1.22 -0.24
C ILE A 93 3.03 1.56 0.46
N ALA A 94 3.28 2.85 0.67
CA ALA A 94 4.40 3.32 1.48
C ALA A 94 3.91 3.91 2.81
N HIS A 95 4.58 3.55 3.89
CA HIS A 95 4.42 4.17 5.20
C HIS A 95 5.64 5.03 5.49
N ALA A 96 5.42 6.25 5.96
CA ALA A 96 6.49 7.19 6.28
C ALA A 96 6.26 7.85 7.64
N VAL A 97 7.35 8.12 8.36
CA VAL A 97 7.33 8.96 9.57
C VAL A 97 7.58 10.40 9.14
N MET A 98 6.66 11.28 9.44
CA MET A 98 6.74 12.70 9.10
C MET A 98 6.52 13.57 10.33
N VAL A 99 7.06 14.76 10.31
CA VAL A 99 6.88 15.79 11.33
C VAL A 99 6.40 17.10 10.69
N VAL A 100 5.77 17.97 11.46
CA VAL A 100 5.39 19.29 10.97
C VAL A 100 6.63 20.16 10.72
N ASN A 101 6.52 21.10 9.78
CA ASN A 101 7.65 21.95 9.38
C ASN A 101 8.25 22.81 10.51
N ALA A 102 7.47 23.07 11.58
CA ALA A 102 7.92 23.85 12.73
C ALA A 102 8.90 23.13 13.65
N VAL A 103 9.11 21.80 13.47
CA VAL A 103 10.05 21.03 14.30
C VAL A 103 11.48 21.46 14.00
N PRO A 104 12.30 21.82 15.04
CA PRO A 104 13.68 22.27 14.84
C PRO A 104 14.55 21.21 14.15
N LYS A 105 15.43 21.63 13.26
CA LYS A 105 16.35 20.73 12.52
C LYS A 105 17.13 19.76 13.40
N PRO A 106 17.67 20.14 14.59
CA PRO A 106 18.36 19.19 15.47
C PRO A 106 17.45 18.06 15.95
N THR A 107 16.17 18.37 16.24
CA THR A 107 15.18 17.36 16.63
C THR A 107 14.86 16.42 15.47
N VAL A 108 14.69 16.94 14.26
CA VAL A 108 14.51 16.12 13.04
C VAL A 108 15.70 15.17 12.86
N ALA A 109 16.94 15.65 13.06
CA ALA A 109 18.13 14.81 12.95
C ALA A 109 18.17 13.68 14.00
N VAL A 110 17.71 13.91 15.23
CA VAL A 110 17.60 12.88 16.27
C VAL A 110 16.55 11.85 15.86
N LEU A 111 15.36 12.27 15.47
CA LEU A 111 14.28 11.37 15.02
C LEU A 111 14.69 10.56 13.80
N ASN A 112 15.33 11.18 12.81
CA ASN A 112 15.81 10.48 11.62
C ASN A 112 16.83 9.39 11.97
N ARG A 113 17.79 9.66 12.87
CA ARG A 113 18.73 8.62 13.36
C ARG A 113 18.01 7.47 14.05
N ALA A 114 17.00 7.76 14.90
CA ALA A 114 16.24 6.74 15.60
C ALA A 114 15.44 5.85 14.61
N VAL A 115 14.77 6.46 13.63
CA VAL A 115 14.05 5.72 12.57
C VAL A 115 15.03 4.87 11.74
N ASN A 116 16.19 5.43 11.34
CA ASN A 116 17.19 4.67 10.60
C ASN A 116 17.77 3.51 11.43
N ALA A 117 17.95 3.65 12.74
CA ALA A 117 18.35 2.56 13.62
C ALA A 117 17.28 1.45 13.64
N ALA A 118 16.00 1.82 13.78
CA ALA A 118 14.89 0.87 13.79
C ALA A 118 14.75 0.09 12.46
N VAL A 119 14.84 0.76 11.32
CA VAL A 119 14.73 0.07 10.01
C VAL A 119 15.94 -0.81 9.67
N ASN A 120 17.06 -0.61 10.37
CA ASN A 120 18.25 -1.46 10.24
C ASN A 120 18.32 -2.55 11.32
N ASP A 121 17.40 -2.57 12.27
CA ASP A 121 17.33 -3.60 13.30
C ASP A 121 17.01 -4.97 12.68
N ALA A 122 17.77 -5.98 13.05
CA ALA A 122 17.68 -7.31 12.44
C ALA A 122 16.39 -8.05 12.82
N GLU A 123 15.94 -7.91 14.08
CA GLU A 123 14.73 -8.55 14.58
C GLU A 123 13.50 -7.92 13.93
N TYR A 124 13.42 -6.58 13.89
CA TYR A 124 12.34 -5.87 13.22
C TYR A 124 12.27 -6.20 11.72
N LYS A 125 13.43 -6.23 11.06
CA LYS A 125 13.51 -6.60 9.65
C LYS A 125 13.00 -8.01 9.39
N ALA A 126 13.41 -8.99 10.21
CA ALA A 126 12.93 -10.37 10.11
C ALA A 126 11.42 -10.45 10.29
N ALA A 127 10.87 -9.77 11.30
CA ALA A 127 9.44 -9.78 11.62
C ALA A 127 8.55 -9.24 10.48
N VAL A 128 9.02 -8.29 9.66
CA VAL A 128 8.19 -7.68 8.61
C VAL A 128 8.45 -8.22 7.21
N THR A 129 9.57 -8.90 6.98
CA THR A 129 9.97 -9.39 5.65
C THR A 129 8.99 -10.43 5.09
N GLU A 130 8.44 -11.30 5.94
CA GLU A 130 7.48 -12.32 5.49
C GLU A 130 6.20 -11.69 4.89
N PHE A 131 5.84 -10.48 5.32
CA PHE A 131 4.71 -9.72 4.80
C PHE A 131 5.05 -8.93 3.53
N GLY A 132 6.25 -9.09 2.99
CA GLY A 132 6.72 -8.37 1.81
C GLY A 132 7.02 -6.89 2.07
N VAL A 133 7.23 -6.49 3.32
CA VAL A 133 7.59 -5.12 3.66
C VAL A 133 9.07 -4.89 3.38
N THR A 134 9.36 -3.89 2.55
CA THR A 134 10.71 -3.40 2.32
C THR A 134 10.98 -2.21 3.24
N LEU A 135 11.94 -2.36 4.14
CA LEU A 135 12.37 -1.27 5.02
C LEU A 135 13.33 -0.35 4.26
N ILE A 136 12.96 0.93 4.13
CA ILE A 136 13.74 1.95 3.44
C ILE A 136 14.14 3.01 4.45
N GLY A 137 15.43 3.06 4.80
CA GLY A 137 15.99 4.16 5.57
C GLY A 137 16.38 5.34 4.68
N GLY A 138 17.09 6.30 5.25
CA GLY A 138 17.66 7.41 4.50
C GLY A 138 17.42 8.76 5.13
N THR A 139 17.68 9.81 4.35
CA THR A 139 17.54 11.19 4.78
C THR A 139 16.13 11.72 4.53
N PRO A 140 15.72 12.84 5.19
CA PRO A 140 14.47 13.51 4.87
C PRO A 140 14.35 13.89 3.37
N GLU A 141 15.45 14.28 2.74
CA GLU A 141 15.48 14.63 1.31
C GLU A 141 15.22 13.39 0.42
N HIS A 142 15.68 12.23 0.84
CA HIS A 142 15.38 10.96 0.14
C HIS A 142 13.87 10.68 0.17
N LEU A 143 13.24 10.81 1.33
CA LEU A 143 11.78 10.67 1.45
C LEU A 143 11.04 11.66 0.56
N MET A 144 11.46 12.93 0.53
CA MET A 144 10.81 13.96 -0.31
C MET A 144 10.92 13.63 -1.81
N LYS A 145 12.06 13.12 -2.28
CA LYS A 145 12.22 12.66 -3.67
C LYS A 145 11.31 11.48 -3.98
N PHE A 146 11.24 10.51 -3.06
CA PHE A 146 10.34 9.36 -3.19
C PHE A 146 8.86 9.81 -3.29
N LEU A 147 8.40 10.68 -2.39
CA LEU A 147 7.04 11.21 -2.41
C LEU A 147 6.71 11.97 -3.71
N ALA A 148 7.69 12.73 -4.25
CA ALA A 148 7.52 13.41 -5.52
C ALA A 148 7.36 12.43 -6.69
N SER A 149 8.11 11.33 -6.71
CA SER A 149 8.01 10.30 -7.74
C SER A 149 6.67 9.54 -7.66
N GLU A 150 6.22 9.17 -6.46
CA GLU A 150 4.92 8.51 -6.28
C GLU A 150 3.75 9.43 -6.68
N ARG A 151 3.84 10.71 -6.33
CA ARG A 151 2.85 11.71 -6.76
C ARG A 151 2.78 11.80 -8.30
N ALA A 152 3.91 11.82 -8.98
CA ALA A 152 3.96 11.86 -10.44
C ALA A 152 3.36 10.59 -11.05
N LYS A 153 3.67 9.42 -10.50
CA LYS A 153 3.14 8.11 -10.92
C LYS A 153 1.61 8.07 -10.90
N PHE A 154 0.99 8.52 -9.81
CA PHE A 154 -0.47 8.49 -9.67
C PHE A 154 -1.20 9.69 -10.27
N ALA A 155 -0.50 10.79 -10.60
CA ALA A 155 -1.14 12.00 -11.15
C ALA A 155 -1.94 11.74 -12.43
N ASP A 156 -1.46 10.85 -13.29
CA ASP A 156 -2.13 10.51 -14.54
C ASP A 156 -3.44 9.74 -14.31
N ILE A 157 -3.44 8.77 -13.41
CA ILE A 157 -4.65 8.00 -13.05
C ILE A 157 -5.68 8.91 -12.37
N ILE A 158 -5.26 9.76 -11.42
CA ILE A 158 -6.14 10.73 -10.77
C ILE A 158 -6.84 11.61 -11.79
N ARG A 159 -6.11 12.10 -12.80
CA ARG A 159 -6.65 12.94 -13.86
C ARG A 159 -7.58 12.16 -14.79
N LYS A 160 -7.14 10.99 -15.30
CA LYS A 160 -7.89 10.17 -16.26
C LYS A 160 -9.18 9.61 -15.68
N ARG A 161 -9.18 9.26 -14.40
CA ARG A 161 -10.34 8.70 -13.69
C ARG A 161 -11.12 9.75 -12.91
N ASN A 162 -10.73 11.03 -13.00
CA ASN A 162 -11.38 12.16 -12.29
C ASN A 162 -11.57 11.90 -10.79
N VAL A 163 -10.55 11.32 -10.14
CA VAL A 163 -10.59 11.01 -8.72
C VAL A 163 -10.60 12.30 -7.93
N LYS A 164 -11.69 12.57 -7.22
CA LYS A 164 -11.83 13.72 -6.32
C LYS A 164 -11.68 13.26 -4.88
N VAL A 165 -10.97 14.03 -4.08
CA VAL A 165 -10.88 13.87 -2.63
C VAL A 165 -11.68 15.02 -2.02
N ASN A 166 -12.73 14.71 -1.29
CA ASN A 166 -13.56 15.68 -0.57
C ASN A 166 -12.97 15.95 0.81
#